data_234161278493b9f45862c136485af40f
#
_entry.id   234161278493b9f45862c136485af40f
#
_cell.length_a   1.000
_cell.length_b   1.000
_cell.length_c   1.000
_cell.angle_alpha   90.00
_cell.angle_beta   90.00
_cell.angle_gamma   90.00
#
_symmetry.space_group_name_H-M   'P 1'
#
loop_
_entity.id
_entity.type
_entity.pdbx_description
1 polymer ?
#
loop_
_entity_poly.entity_id
_entity_poly.type
_entity_poly.pdbx_seq_one_letter_code
_entity_poly.pdbx_strand_id
1 'polypeptide(L)'
;MSTLFCERQKWGIAVCGLVNAGLALSVSIAAAAEIKSFNLKDESVEISISGNIAPGDIDVLRASIKAANDAGKLVTSLRLNSDGGNLLEAVRVADWVKSAKISTNVGQSATCASACFLIFAAGETKYASISARIGVHGASEKGVESRAATTSMADAAKALDVPWSIIRRMINTPPGEVEWLSLADLRLMGTKVSQSDK
;
A
#
# COMPACT_ATOMS: atom_id res chain seq x y z
N MET A 1 5.77 37.40 -17.91
CA MET A 1 6.70 38.51 -18.12
C MET A 1 7.90 37.94 -18.85
N SER A 2 7.99 38.22 -20.16
CA SER A 2 9.07 37.75 -21.01
C SER A 2 10.16 38.82 -21.02
N THR A 3 11.33 38.51 -20.51
CA THR A 3 12.52 39.39 -20.61
C THR A 3 13.27 39.05 -21.89
N LEU A 4 13.32 40.04 -22.77
CA LEU A 4 14.16 40.06 -23.98
C LEU A 4 15.60 40.38 -23.56
N PHE A 5 16.54 39.46 -23.76
CA PHE A 5 17.98 39.72 -23.67
C PHE A 5 18.50 39.94 -25.10
N CYS A 6 18.98 41.15 -25.38
CA CYS A 6 19.56 41.50 -26.66
C CYS A 6 21.05 41.79 -26.50
N GLU A 7 21.92 40.92 -27.03
CA GLU A 7 23.36 41.05 -27.01
C GLU A 7 23.84 41.49 -28.41
N ARG A 8 24.59 42.60 -28.49
CA ARG A 8 25.06 43.23 -29.72
C ARG A 8 26.42 42.66 -30.10
N GLN A 9 26.44 41.85 -31.12
CA GLN A 9 27.70 41.38 -31.70
C GLN A 9 28.23 42.31 -32.78
N LYS A 10 29.55 42.48 -32.83
CA LYS A 10 30.28 43.50 -33.63
C LYS A 10 30.13 43.43 -35.17
N TRP A 11 29.26 42.63 -35.71
CA TRP A 11 29.04 42.46 -37.16
C TRP A 11 27.54 42.46 -37.48
N GLY A 12 26.86 43.49 -37.15
CA GLY A 12 25.63 43.98 -37.78
C GLY A 12 24.45 43.04 -38.05
N ILE A 13 24.36 41.85 -37.45
CA ILE A 13 23.22 40.96 -37.59
C ILE A 13 22.69 40.64 -36.18
N ALA A 14 21.48 41.15 -35.87
CA ALA A 14 20.79 40.84 -34.63
C ALA A 14 20.00 39.52 -34.80
N VAL A 15 20.41 38.49 -34.07
CA VAL A 15 19.66 37.24 -33.97
C VAL A 15 18.86 37.29 -32.68
N CYS A 16 17.54 37.49 -32.79
CA CYS A 16 16.60 37.34 -31.66
C CYS A 16 16.23 35.88 -31.47
N GLY A 17 16.85 35.25 -30.50
CA GLY A 17 16.46 33.90 -30.08
C GLY A 17 15.30 33.94 -29.08
N LEU A 18 14.14 33.35 -29.44
CA LEU A 18 13.03 33.07 -28.50
C LEU A 18 13.41 31.88 -27.62
N VAL A 19 13.73 32.16 -26.36
CA VAL A 19 13.87 31.10 -25.36
C VAL A 19 12.47 30.75 -24.85
N ASN A 20 11.90 29.65 -25.35
CA ASN A 20 10.71 29.04 -24.77
C ASN A 20 11.09 28.36 -23.44
N ALA A 21 10.78 29.02 -22.34
CA ALA A 21 10.80 28.34 -21.02
C ALA A 21 9.60 27.40 -20.96
N GLY A 22 9.81 26.16 -21.39
CA GLY A 22 8.85 25.09 -21.22
C GLY A 22 8.71 24.74 -19.72
N LEU A 23 7.56 25.08 -19.17
CA LEU A 23 7.18 24.63 -17.82
C LEU A 23 6.96 23.12 -17.89
N ALA A 24 7.96 22.31 -17.53
CA ALA A 24 7.80 20.88 -17.38
C ALA A 24 6.91 20.63 -16.15
N LEU A 25 5.62 20.37 -16.38
CA LEU A 25 4.77 19.78 -15.34
C LEU A 25 5.29 18.36 -15.08
N SER A 26 6.01 18.18 -14.00
CA SER A 26 6.33 16.86 -13.49
C SER A 26 5.06 16.24 -12.90
N VAL A 27 4.39 15.41 -13.69
CA VAL A 27 3.34 14.53 -13.19
C VAL A 27 4.04 13.44 -12.38
N SER A 28 3.99 13.53 -11.05
CA SER A 28 4.40 12.42 -10.17
C SER A 28 3.39 11.29 -10.35
N ILE A 29 3.71 10.32 -11.18
CA ILE A 29 2.98 9.05 -11.21
C ILE A 29 3.35 8.35 -9.91
N ALA A 30 2.38 8.13 -9.04
CA ALA A 30 2.58 7.29 -7.86
C ALA A 30 3.05 5.91 -8.36
N ALA A 31 4.26 5.52 -7.97
CA ALA A 31 4.82 4.24 -8.36
C ALA A 31 3.96 3.12 -7.75
N ALA A 32 3.75 2.04 -8.50
CA ALA A 32 3.12 0.81 -8.02
C ALA A 32 3.92 0.22 -6.84
N ALA A 33 3.30 -0.69 -6.07
CA ALA A 33 3.98 -1.34 -4.98
C ALA A 33 5.20 -2.13 -5.47
N GLU A 34 6.27 -2.08 -4.69
CA GLU A 34 7.42 -2.95 -4.90
C GLU A 34 7.11 -4.32 -4.30
N ILE A 35 7.12 -5.37 -5.13
CA ILE A 35 6.85 -6.75 -4.73
C ILE A 35 8.14 -7.56 -4.87
N LYS A 36 8.63 -8.13 -3.74
CA LYS A 36 9.88 -8.91 -3.69
C LYS A 36 9.68 -10.22 -2.95
N SER A 37 10.37 -11.27 -3.40
CA SER A 37 10.37 -12.59 -2.77
C SER A 37 11.64 -12.82 -1.96
N PHE A 38 11.50 -13.36 -0.75
CA PHE A 38 12.59 -13.70 0.16
C PHE A 38 12.52 -15.17 0.54
N ASN A 39 13.63 -15.91 0.38
CA ASN A 39 13.72 -17.27 0.87
C ASN A 39 13.93 -17.25 2.40
N LEU A 40 13.12 -18.01 3.11
CA LEU A 40 13.26 -18.21 4.54
C LEU A 40 14.15 -19.44 4.84
N LYS A 41 14.58 -19.58 6.09
CA LYS A 41 15.48 -20.65 6.52
C LYS A 41 14.87 -22.06 6.41
N ASP A 42 13.56 -22.17 6.43
CA ASP A 42 12.77 -23.40 6.30
C ASP A 42 12.42 -23.73 4.83
N GLU A 43 13.12 -23.12 3.87
CA GLU A 43 12.91 -23.25 2.42
C GLU A 43 11.57 -22.68 1.93
N SER A 44 10.76 -22.11 2.81
CA SER A 44 9.57 -21.36 2.41
C SER A 44 9.91 -19.97 1.87
N VAL A 45 8.92 -19.28 1.30
CA VAL A 45 9.06 -17.94 0.73
C VAL A 45 8.14 -16.96 1.46
N GLU A 46 8.70 -15.82 1.83
CA GLU A 46 7.94 -14.62 2.20
C GLU A 46 7.96 -13.65 1.02
N ILE A 47 6.81 -13.06 0.68
CA ILE A 47 6.75 -11.98 -0.31
C ILE A 47 6.49 -10.66 0.41
N SER A 48 7.28 -9.62 0.12
CA SER A 48 7.02 -8.28 0.61
C SER A 48 6.23 -7.47 -0.41
N ILE A 49 5.30 -6.66 0.10
CA ILE A 49 4.57 -5.62 -0.63
C ILE A 49 4.90 -4.30 0.05
N SER A 50 5.61 -3.40 -0.63
CA SER A 50 6.04 -2.12 -0.09
C SER A 50 5.64 -0.96 -1.01
N GLY A 51 5.20 0.17 -0.43
CA GLY A 51 4.80 1.36 -1.19
C GLY A 51 3.31 1.40 -1.50
N ASN A 52 2.92 2.14 -2.54
CA ASN A 52 1.53 2.40 -2.86
C ASN A 52 0.89 1.23 -3.62
N ILE A 53 -0.22 0.70 -3.10
CA ILE A 53 -0.98 -0.35 -3.76
C ILE A 53 -1.64 0.21 -5.02
N ALA A 54 -1.35 -0.38 -6.17
CA ALA A 54 -1.77 0.11 -7.48
C ALA A 54 -2.43 -1.01 -8.32
N PRO A 55 -3.26 -0.66 -9.29
CA PRO A 55 -3.84 -1.65 -10.22
C PRO A 55 -2.75 -2.48 -10.91
N GLY A 56 -2.89 -3.80 -10.89
CA GLY A 56 -1.93 -4.76 -11.44
C GLY A 56 -1.03 -5.43 -10.40
N ASP A 57 -0.96 -4.95 -9.16
CA ASP A 57 -0.14 -5.55 -8.11
C ASP A 57 -0.52 -7.01 -7.82
N ILE A 58 -1.82 -7.35 -7.92
CA ILE A 58 -2.25 -8.75 -7.77
C ILE A 58 -1.65 -9.66 -8.83
N ASP A 59 -1.47 -9.20 -10.05
CA ASP A 59 -0.90 -10.02 -11.13
C ASP A 59 0.61 -10.23 -10.91
N VAL A 60 1.32 -9.20 -10.44
CA VAL A 60 2.73 -9.32 -10.04
C VAL A 60 2.88 -10.28 -8.86
N LEU A 61 1.99 -10.18 -7.85
CA LEU A 61 1.98 -11.09 -6.70
C LEU A 61 1.76 -12.54 -7.17
N ARG A 62 0.77 -12.79 -8.00
CA ARG A 62 0.48 -14.13 -8.57
C ARG A 62 1.65 -14.69 -9.35
N ALA A 63 2.32 -13.86 -10.17
CA ALA A 63 3.52 -14.27 -10.92
C ALA A 63 4.66 -14.66 -9.97
N SER A 64 4.88 -13.90 -8.90
CA SER A 64 5.89 -14.18 -7.88
C SER A 64 5.63 -15.50 -7.15
N ILE A 65 4.36 -15.77 -6.83
CA ILE A 65 3.94 -17.02 -6.19
C ILE A 65 4.11 -18.20 -7.15
N LYS A 66 3.69 -18.03 -8.40
CA LYS A 66 3.89 -19.07 -9.41
C LYS A 66 5.37 -19.41 -9.56
N ALA A 67 6.25 -18.41 -9.61
CA ALA A 67 7.69 -18.63 -9.71
C ALA A 67 8.24 -19.38 -8.47
N ALA A 68 7.76 -19.10 -7.27
CA ALA A 68 8.12 -19.85 -6.07
C ALA A 68 7.66 -21.30 -6.15
N ASN A 69 6.39 -21.54 -6.54
CA ASN A 69 5.83 -22.88 -6.67
C ASN A 69 6.54 -23.71 -7.76
N ASP A 70 6.87 -23.10 -8.91
CA ASP A 70 7.63 -23.74 -9.99
C ASP A 70 9.04 -24.16 -9.51
N ALA A 71 9.60 -23.43 -8.51
CA ALA A 71 10.87 -23.78 -7.84
C ALA A 71 10.69 -24.78 -6.67
N GLY A 72 9.50 -25.36 -6.49
CA GLY A 72 9.20 -26.30 -5.41
C GLY A 72 9.09 -25.67 -4.02
N LYS A 73 8.91 -24.35 -3.92
CA LYS A 73 8.83 -23.61 -2.66
C LYS A 73 7.41 -23.11 -2.40
N LEU A 74 7.01 -23.10 -1.12
CA LEU A 74 5.71 -22.57 -0.70
C LEU A 74 5.83 -21.13 -0.22
N VAL A 75 4.94 -20.26 -0.70
CA VAL A 75 4.76 -18.93 -0.13
C VAL A 75 3.89 -19.06 1.12
N THR A 76 4.42 -18.70 2.27
CA THR A 76 3.77 -18.87 3.58
C THR A 76 3.35 -17.56 4.23
N SER A 77 3.96 -16.44 3.83
CA SER A 77 3.65 -15.13 4.40
C SER A 77 3.78 -13.97 3.41
N LEU A 78 2.99 -12.93 3.65
CA LEU A 78 3.15 -11.60 3.06
C LEU A 78 3.65 -10.62 4.13
N ARG A 79 4.77 -9.94 3.84
CA ARG A 79 5.26 -8.80 4.63
C ARG A 79 4.74 -7.52 4.02
N LEU A 80 4.13 -6.68 4.83
CA LEU A 80 3.44 -5.47 4.39
C LEU A 80 4.13 -4.22 4.94
N ASN A 81 4.37 -3.23 4.06
CA ASN A 81 4.83 -1.90 4.41
C ASN A 81 4.26 -0.87 3.42
N SER A 82 3.03 -0.41 3.66
CA SER A 82 2.27 0.42 2.73
C SER A 82 1.31 1.34 3.47
N ASP A 83 1.21 2.58 3.03
CA ASP A 83 0.21 3.52 3.53
C ASP A 83 -1.18 3.30 2.87
N GLY A 84 -1.29 2.31 1.99
CA GLY A 84 -2.51 1.97 1.29
C GLY A 84 -2.43 2.22 -0.21
N GLY A 85 -3.52 2.67 -0.82
CA GLY A 85 -3.62 2.93 -2.25
C GLY A 85 -4.95 2.50 -2.85
N ASN A 86 -4.94 1.82 -3.98
CA ASN A 86 -6.15 1.40 -4.68
C ASN A 86 -6.95 0.38 -3.89
N LEU A 87 -8.18 0.76 -3.49
CA LEU A 87 -9.06 -0.08 -2.67
C LEU A 87 -9.45 -1.38 -3.39
N LEU A 88 -9.82 -1.29 -4.67
CA LEU A 88 -10.25 -2.47 -5.43
C LEU A 88 -9.11 -3.49 -5.56
N GLU A 89 -7.91 -3.00 -5.79
CA GLU A 89 -6.73 -3.87 -5.88
C GLU A 89 -6.40 -4.53 -4.54
N ALA A 90 -6.46 -3.76 -3.46
CA ALA A 90 -6.25 -4.29 -2.12
C ALA A 90 -7.29 -5.37 -1.74
N VAL A 91 -8.55 -5.18 -2.12
CA VAL A 91 -9.60 -6.21 -1.92
C VAL A 91 -9.26 -7.48 -2.70
N ARG A 92 -8.84 -7.38 -3.97
CA ARG A 92 -8.41 -8.55 -4.76
C ARG A 92 -7.25 -9.30 -4.13
N VAL A 93 -6.26 -8.57 -3.62
CA VAL A 93 -5.12 -9.16 -2.89
C VAL A 93 -5.60 -9.80 -1.60
N ALA A 94 -6.48 -9.15 -0.82
CA ALA A 94 -7.02 -9.67 0.42
C ALA A 94 -7.83 -10.96 0.20
N ASP A 95 -8.70 -11.00 -0.81
CA ASP A 95 -9.47 -12.19 -1.16
C ASP A 95 -8.56 -13.37 -1.52
N TRP A 96 -7.48 -13.07 -2.26
CA TRP A 96 -6.50 -14.08 -2.60
C TRP A 96 -5.75 -14.58 -1.36
N VAL A 97 -5.27 -13.68 -0.47
CA VAL A 97 -4.58 -14.02 0.80
C VAL A 97 -5.46 -14.92 1.65
N LYS A 98 -6.75 -14.56 1.83
CA LYS A 98 -7.72 -15.34 2.59
C LYS A 98 -7.91 -16.74 1.98
N SER A 99 -8.08 -16.82 0.67
CA SER A 99 -8.29 -18.09 -0.05
C SER A 99 -7.07 -19.02 0.02
N ALA A 100 -5.87 -18.46 -0.07
CA ALA A 100 -4.61 -19.18 -0.02
C ALA A 100 -4.14 -19.52 1.41
N LYS A 101 -4.84 -19.03 2.44
CA LYS A 101 -4.51 -19.18 3.86
C LYS A 101 -3.07 -18.74 4.19
N ILE A 102 -2.63 -17.66 3.57
CA ILE A 102 -1.30 -17.09 3.78
C ILE A 102 -1.32 -16.20 5.02
N SER A 103 -0.25 -16.25 5.80
CA SER A 103 -0.05 -15.34 6.94
C SER A 103 0.31 -13.93 6.46
N THR A 104 -0.03 -12.91 7.25
CA THR A 104 0.38 -11.53 7.00
C THR A 104 1.24 -11.00 8.14
N ASN A 105 2.22 -10.15 7.81
CA ASN A 105 3.18 -9.62 8.77
C ASN A 105 3.42 -8.12 8.51
N VAL A 106 3.32 -7.30 9.57
CA VAL A 106 3.79 -5.92 9.57
C VAL A 106 4.99 -5.83 10.50
N GLY A 107 6.18 -5.73 9.90
CA GLY A 107 7.46 -5.78 10.60
C GLY A 107 7.77 -4.56 11.46
N GLN A 108 8.96 -4.54 12.02
CA GLN A 108 9.46 -3.46 12.85
C GLN A 108 9.47 -2.13 12.07
N SER A 109 8.91 -1.08 12.67
CA SER A 109 8.81 0.27 12.08
C SER A 109 8.08 0.34 10.73
N ALA A 110 7.43 -0.75 10.31
CA ALA A 110 6.62 -0.77 9.10
C ALA A 110 5.22 -0.21 9.35
N THR A 111 4.62 0.31 8.29
CA THR A 111 3.25 0.85 8.29
C THR A 111 2.34 -0.04 7.44
N CYS A 112 1.10 -0.24 7.88
CA CYS A 112 0.05 -0.80 7.05
C CYS A 112 -1.26 -0.07 7.33
N ALA A 113 -1.62 0.89 6.49
CA ALA A 113 -2.77 1.76 6.68
C ALA A 113 -3.75 1.70 5.50
N SER A 114 -4.97 2.18 5.71
CA SER A 114 -5.96 2.32 4.64
C SER A 114 -6.23 1.00 3.91
N ALA A 115 -6.12 0.97 2.59
CA ALA A 115 -6.32 -0.23 1.77
C ALA A 115 -5.37 -1.39 2.16
N CYS A 116 -4.13 -1.11 2.61
CA CYS A 116 -3.20 -2.13 3.14
C CYS A 116 -3.78 -2.88 4.34
N PHE A 117 -4.56 -2.21 5.19
CA PHE A 117 -5.19 -2.83 6.34
C PHE A 117 -6.09 -4.03 5.96
N LEU A 118 -6.78 -3.97 4.82
CA LEU A 118 -7.60 -5.09 4.35
C LEU A 118 -6.75 -6.32 4.01
N ILE A 119 -5.59 -6.10 3.38
CA ILE A 119 -4.65 -7.19 3.08
C ILE A 119 -4.13 -7.80 4.39
N PHE A 120 -3.76 -6.96 5.37
CA PHE A 120 -3.33 -7.42 6.68
C PHE A 120 -4.43 -8.23 7.38
N ALA A 121 -5.67 -7.73 7.38
CA ALA A 121 -6.80 -8.38 8.02
C ALA A 121 -7.14 -9.75 7.41
N ALA A 122 -6.82 -9.96 6.13
CA ALA A 122 -7.09 -11.19 5.39
C ALA A 122 -6.17 -12.36 5.77
N GLY A 123 -5.06 -12.10 6.46
CA GLY A 123 -4.10 -13.13 6.85
C GLY A 123 -4.72 -14.22 7.73
N GLU A 124 -4.47 -15.48 7.40
CA GLU A 124 -4.87 -16.65 8.22
C GLU A 124 -4.31 -16.52 9.64
N THR A 125 -3.03 -16.20 9.75
CA THR A 125 -2.40 -15.70 10.97
C THR A 125 -1.84 -14.33 10.71
N LYS A 126 -2.18 -13.36 11.56
CA LYS A 126 -1.69 -11.99 11.49
C LYS A 126 -0.56 -11.79 12.48
N TYR A 127 0.57 -11.27 12.01
CA TYR A 127 1.73 -10.92 12.84
C TYR A 127 1.98 -9.41 12.77
N ALA A 128 2.34 -8.82 13.89
CA ALA A 128 2.77 -7.42 13.95
C ALA A 128 3.92 -7.25 14.94
N SER A 129 4.91 -6.45 14.59
CA SER A 129 5.87 -5.95 15.57
C SER A 129 5.19 -4.98 16.54
N ILE A 130 5.68 -4.88 17.78
CA ILE A 130 5.20 -3.90 18.75
C ILE A 130 5.39 -2.45 18.26
N SER A 131 6.35 -2.21 17.38
CA SER A 131 6.62 -0.92 16.76
C SER A 131 5.95 -0.73 15.38
N ALA A 132 5.18 -1.73 14.93
CA ALA A 132 4.42 -1.61 13.69
C ALA A 132 3.29 -0.61 13.84
N ARG A 133 2.98 0.12 12.78
CA ARG A 133 1.87 1.06 12.73
C ARG A 133 0.79 0.52 11.80
N ILE A 134 -0.34 0.13 12.36
CA ILE A 134 -1.49 -0.37 11.62
C ILE A 134 -2.65 0.58 11.84
N GLY A 135 -3.27 1.07 10.76
CA GLY A 135 -4.27 2.13 10.87
C GLY A 135 -5.38 2.08 9.84
N VAL A 136 -6.48 2.73 10.18
CA VAL A 136 -7.70 2.75 9.38
C VAL A 136 -8.22 4.17 9.18
N HIS A 137 -8.91 4.40 8.08
CA HIS A 137 -9.67 5.62 7.79
C HIS A 137 -10.67 5.35 6.67
N GLY A 138 -11.60 6.27 6.41
CA GLY A 138 -12.52 6.22 5.30
C GLY A 138 -11.83 6.40 3.94
N ALA A 139 -12.46 5.91 2.89
CA ALA A 139 -11.89 5.94 1.56
C ALA A 139 -12.15 7.27 0.84
N SER A 140 -11.26 7.62 -0.08
CA SER A 140 -11.42 8.74 -1.00
C SER A 140 -11.40 8.28 -2.46
N GLU A 141 -12.07 9.03 -3.32
CA GLU A 141 -11.98 8.90 -4.77
C GLU A 141 -11.45 10.21 -5.34
N LYS A 142 -10.38 10.13 -6.12
CA LYS A 142 -9.72 11.31 -6.71
C LYS A 142 -9.37 12.40 -5.67
N GLY A 143 -8.98 11.97 -4.47
CA GLY A 143 -8.60 12.87 -3.38
C GLY A 143 -9.78 13.50 -2.61
N VAL A 144 -11.03 13.14 -2.93
CA VAL A 144 -12.24 13.60 -2.23
C VAL A 144 -12.83 12.43 -1.43
N GLU A 145 -13.29 12.72 -0.21
CA GLU A 145 -13.97 11.71 0.61
C GLU A 145 -15.13 11.08 -0.16
N SER A 146 -15.17 9.74 -0.19
CA SER A 146 -16.22 8.97 -0.85
C SER A 146 -16.93 8.06 0.14
N ARG A 147 -18.19 8.39 0.43
CA ARG A 147 -19.03 7.56 1.30
C ARG A 147 -19.26 6.18 0.70
N ALA A 148 -19.45 6.09 -0.63
CA ALA A 148 -19.65 4.81 -1.32
C ALA A 148 -18.40 3.92 -1.21
N ALA A 149 -17.21 4.47 -1.47
CA ALA A 149 -15.95 3.73 -1.33
C ALA A 149 -15.68 3.35 0.14
N THR A 150 -15.99 4.22 1.10
CA THR A 150 -15.90 3.90 2.54
C THR A 150 -16.83 2.75 2.94
N THR A 151 -18.06 2.73 2.42
CA THR A 151 -18.99 1.61 2.63
C THR A 151 -18.42 0.32 2.07
N SER A 152 -17.93 0.33 0.83
CA SER A 152 -17.32 -0.86 0.21
C SER A 152 -16.10 -1.36 1.01
N MET A 153 -15.28 -0.44 1.53
CA MET A 153 -14.14 -0.78 2.38
C MET A 153 -14.59 -1.40 3.72
N ALA A 154 -15.65 -0.87 4.33
CA ALA A 154 -16.23 -1.40 5.56
C ALA A 154 -16.85 -2.79 5.35
N ASP A 155 -17.53 -3.01 4.22
CA ASP A 155 -18.10 -4.32 3.87
C ASP A 155 -16.98 -5.36 3.64
N ALA A 156 -15.90 -4.99 2.97
CA ALA A 156 -14.73 -5.84 2.82
C ALA A 156 -14.10 -6.18 4.19
N ALA A 157 -13.93 -5.20 5.08
CA ALA A 157 -13.42 -5.42 6.43
C ALA A 157 -14.33 -6.36 7.24
N LYS A 158 -15.66 -6.22 7.11
CA LYS A 158 -16.64 -7.11 7.75
C LYS A 158 -16.51 -8.55 7.23
N ALA A 159 -16.32 -8.75 5.92
CA ALA A 159 -16.11 -10.07 5.32
C ALA A 159 -14.79 -10.73 5.76
N LEU A 160 -13.85 -9.95 6.31
CA LEU A 160 -12.59 -10.38 6.90
C LEU A 160 -12.65 -10.53 8.43
N ASP A 161 -13.85 -10.56 9.00
CA ASP A 161 -14.10 -10.71 10.44
C ASP A 161 -13.44 -9.63 11.31
N VAL A 162 -13.23 -8.42 10.75
CA VAL A 162 -12.73 -7.28 11.50
C VAL A 162 -13.77 -6.85 12.55
N PRO A 163 -13.37 -6.64 13.82
CA PRO A 163 -14.28 -6.21 14.89
C PRO A 163 -15.00 -4.90 14.54
N TRP A 164 -16.30 -4.84 14.85
CA TRP A 164 -17.13 -3.68 14.57
C TRP A 164 -16.60 -2.36 15.17
N SER A 165 -15.96 -2.43 16.33
CA SER A 165 -15.32 -1.26 16.95
C SER A 165 -14.25 -0.63 16.06
N ILE A 166 -13.51 -1.42 15.29
CA ILE A 166 -12.49 -0.98 14.34
C ILE A 166 -13.15 -0.47 13.06
N ILE A 167 -14.13 -1.22 12.52
CA ILE A 167 -14.88 -0.81 11.32
C ILE A 167 -15.55 0.56 11.55
N ARG A 168 -16.15 0.79 12.71
CA ARG A 168 -16.77 2.06 13.05
C ARG A 168 -15.75 3.21 13.06
N ARG A 169 -14.54 2.99 13.58
CA ARG A 169 -13.46 3.99 13.53
C ARG A 169 -13.01 4.24 12.09
N MET A 170 -12.88 3.20 11.29
CA MET A 170 -12.60 3.32 9.84
C MET A 170 -13.61 4.23 9.14
N ILE A 171 -14.91 4.05 9.39
CA ILE A 171 -15.98 4.83 8.77
C ILE A 171 -15.95 6.30 9.24
N ASN A 172 -15.62 6.54 10.50
CA ASN A 172 -15.71 7.87 11.12
C ASN A 172 -14.42 8.69 10.99
N THR A 173 -13.32 8.10 10.57
CA THR A 173 -12.04 8.81 10.39
C THR A 173 -11.95 9.32 8.95
N PRO A 174 -11.82 10.64 8.71
CA PRO A 174 -11.71 11.20 7.38
C PRO A 174 -10.48 10.68 6.61
N PRO A 175 -10.49 10.66 5.26
CA PRO A 175 -9.35 10.17 4.47
C PRO A 175 -8.04 10.95 4.65
N GLY A 176 -8.07 12.15 5.19
CA GLY A 176 -6.87 12.95 5.51
C GLY A 176 -6.23 12.62 6.85
N GLU A 177 -6.85 11.73 7.63
CA GLU A 177 -6.42 11.32 8.95
C GLU A 177 -6.25 9.81 8.99
N VAL A 178 -5.54 9.30 10.00
CA VAL A 178 -5.40 7.85 10.24
C VAL A 178 -5.65 7.57 11.71
N GLU A 179 -6.61 6.71 11.97
CA GLU A 179 -6.83 6.15 13.30
C GLU A 179 -5.91 4.93 13.47
N TRP A 180 -4.88 5.09 14.29
CA TRP A 180 -3.90 4.04 14.56
C TRP A 180 -4.43 3.06 15.59
N LEU A 181 -4.33 1.77 15.26
CA LEU A 181 -4.80 0.70 16.11
C LEU A 181 -3.84 0.48 17.28
N SER A 182 -4.41 0.38 18.48
CA SER A 182 -3.66 0.02 19.68
C SER A 182 -3.30 -1.48 19.70
N LEU A 183 -2.36 -1.86 20.58
CA LEU A 183 -2.05 -3.27 20.80
C LEU A 183 -3.26 -4.09 21.27
N ALA A 184 -4.20 -3.45 21.99
CA ALA A 184 -5.45 -4.08 22.40
C ALA A 184 -6.35 -4.38 21.19
N ASP A 185 -6.45 -3.44 20.24
CA ASP A 185 -7.19 -3.64 18.99
C ASP A 185 -6.60 -4.78 18.16
N LEU A 186 -5.28 -4.81 18.02
CA LEU A 186 -4.58 -5.86 17.28
C LEU A 186 -4.82 -7.24 17.91
N ARG A 187 -4.78 -7.33 19.24
CA ARG A 187 -5.10 -8.58 19.95
C ARG A 187 -6.56 -8.98 19.76
N LEU A 188 -7.49 -8.02 19.75
CA LEU A 188 -8.91 -8.27 19.47
C LEU A 188 -9.12 -8.85 18.07
N MET A 189 -8.26 -8.51 17.10
CA MET A 189 -8.22 -9.11 15.76
C MET A 189 -7.51 -10.47 15.71
N GLY A 190 -7.06 -11.01 16.83
CA GLY A 190 -6.27 -12.24 16.87
C GLY A 190 -4.84 -12.09 16.37
N THR A 191 -4.31 -10.86 16.30
CA THR A 191 -2.94 -10.61 15.85
C THR A 191 -1.92 -11.05 16.88
N LYS A 192 -0.91 -11.80 16.46
CA LYS A 192 0.26 -12.15 17.27
C LYS A 192 1.25 -10.99 17.25
N VAL A 193 1.41 -10.33 18.40
CA VAL A 193 2.30 -9.17 18.54
C VAL A 193 3.61 -9.63 19.18
N SER A 194 4.76 -9.26 18.57
CA SER A 194 6.10 -9.61 19.06
C SER A 194 7.03 -8.40 19.09
N GLN A 195 8.10 -8.48 19.90
CA GLN A 195 9.15 -7.46 19.97
C GLN A 195 10.18 -7.59 18.84
N SER A 196 10.24 -8.74 18.17
CA SER A 196 11.15 -9.00 17.06
C SER A 196 10.37 -9.35 15.79
N ASP A 197 10.94 -9.04 14.64
CA ASP A 197 10.50 -9.63 13.38
C ASP A 197 10.69 -11.15 13.46
N LYS A 198 9.64 -11.90 13.11
CA LYS A 198 9.76 -13.33 12.92
C LYS A 198 10.21 -13.63 11.51
#